data_c90bfd681e31f638e4be73d0ed77677e
#
_entry.id   c90bfd681e31f638e4be73d0ed77677e
#
_cell.length_a   1.000
_cell.length_b   1.000
_cell.length_c   1.000
_cell.angle_alpha   90.00
_cell.angle_beta   90.00
_cell.angle_gamma   90.00
#
_symmetry.space_group_name_H-M   'P 1'
#
loop_
_entity.id
_entity.type
_entity.pdbx_description
1 polymer ?
#
loop_
_entity_poly.entity_id
_entity_poly.type
_entity_poly.pdbx_seq_one_letter_code
_entity_poly.pdbx_strand_id
1 'polypeptide(L)' 'MFVCKSISLANFLIANGSNILKIDKDKNNDNFLVFIFEKNDLLNDNLKKWNK' A
#
# COMPACT_ATOMS: atom_id res chain seq x y z
N MET A 1 1.18 -2.17 10.55
CA MET A 1 1.29 -1.39 9.31
C MET A 1 1.46 -2.30 8.10
N PHE A 2 0.91 -1.90 7.00
CA PHE A 2 1.07 -2.63 5.75
C PHE A 2 2.05 -1.89 4.85
N VAL A 3 3.12 -2.56 4.44
CA VAL A 3 4.13 -1.97 3.56
C VAL A 3 3.90 -2.47 2.14
N CYS A 4 3.66 -1.55 1.22
CA CYS A 4 3.38 -1.86 -0.18
C CYS A 4 4.52 -1.36 -1.06
N LYS A 5 5.11 -2.25 -1.85
CA LYS A 5 6.20 -1.91 -2.77
C LYS A 5 5.73 -1.76 -4.21
N SER A 6 4.47 -2.07 -4.49
CA SER A 6 3.91 -1.97 -5.84
C SER A 6 3.15 -0.67 -6.01
N ILE A 7 3.53 0.12 -7.00
CA ILE A 7 2.82 1.37 -7.32
C ILE A 7 1.39 1.07 -7.76
N SER A 8 1.21 0.03 -8.57
CA SER A 8 -0.13 -0.35 -9.04
C SER A 8 -1.05 -0.70 -7.89
N LEU A 9 -0.56 -1.50 -6.95
CA LEU A 9 -1.36 -1.87 -5.78
C LEU A 9 -1.63 -0.66 -4.89
N ALA A 10 -0.63 0.20 -4.68
CA ALA A 10 -0.80 1.41 -3.88
C ALA A 10 -1.88 2.31 -4.48
N ASN A 11 -1.87 2.50 -5.79
CA ASN A 11 -2.90 3.29 -6.48
C ASN A 11 -4.29 2.67 -6.29
N PHE A 12 -4.39 1.35 -6.41
CA PHE A 12 -5.65 0.66 -6.20
C PHE A 12 -6.17 0.86 -4.77
N LEU A 13 -5.30 0.70 -3.79
CA LEU A 13 -5.68 0.86 -2.39
C LEU A 13 -6.16 2.29 -2.10
N ILE A 14 -5.43 3.29 -2.59
CA ILE A 14 -5.81 4.70 -2.39
C ILE A 14 -7.16 4.99 -3.07
N ALA A 15 -7.35 4.49 -4.28
CA ALA A 15 -8.60 4.70 -5.02
C ALA A 15 -9.79 4.04 -4.32
N ASN A 16 -9.57 3.02 -3.52
CA ASN A 16 -10.60 2.32 -2.79
C ASN A 16 -10.69 2.76 -1.32
N GLY A 17 -10.08 3.88 -0.96
CA GLY A 17 -10.25 4.51 0.33
C GLY A 17 -9.31 4.04 1.43
N SER A 18 -8.33 3.21 1.13
CA SER A 18 -7.33 2.81 2.13
C SER A 18 -6.52 4.02 2.55
N ASN A 19 -6.19 4.08 3.85
CA ASN A 19 -5.50 5.24 4.42
C ASN A 19 -3.99 5.06 4.34
N ILE A 20 -3.35 5.89 3.51
CA ILE A 20 -1.90 5.91 3.41
C ILE A 20 -1.32 6.79 4.52
N LEU A 21 -0.35 6.25 5.26
CA LEU A 21 0.28 6.94 6.38
C LEU A 21 1.48 7.74 5.93
N LYS A 22 2.33 7.14 5.10
CA LYS A 22 3.50 7.84 4.56
C LYS A 22 4.07 7.09 3.36
N ILE A 23 4.95 7.77 2.63
CA ILE A 23 5.74 7.20 1.55
C ILE A 23 7.21 7.34 1.97
N ASP A 24 7.97 6.24 1.86
CA ASP A 24 9.35 6.22 2.29
C ASP A 24 10.21 5.54 1.23
N LYS A 25 11.52 5.61 1.40
CA LYS A 25 12.45 4.91 0.51
C LYS A 25 12.63 3.47 0.97
N ASP A 26 12.80 2.57 0.00
CA ASP A 26 13.12 1.18 0.31
C ASP A 26 14.51 1.12 0.96
N LYS A 27 14.64 0.42 2.07
CA LYS A 27 15.90 0.27 2.78
C LYS A 27 16.96 -0.42 1.94
N ASN A 28 16.54 -1.32 1.05
CA ASN A 28 17.44 -2.13 0.25
C ASN A 28 17.78 -1.49 -1.10
N ASN A 29 16.98 -0.53 -1.54
CA ASN A 29 17.17 0.09 -2.85
C ASN A 29 16.57 1.50 -2.85
N ASP A 30 17.43 2.51 -2.82
CA ASP A 30 17.02 3.93 -2.76
C ASP A 30 16.22 4.37 -4.00
N ASN A 31 16.28 3.61 -5.09
CA ASN A 31 15.54 3.94 -6.30
C ASN A 31 14.06 3.55 -6.22
N PHE A 32 13.68 2.79 -5.20
CA PHE A 32 12.30 2.37 -5.02
C PHE A 32 11.66 3.04 -3.82
N LEU A 33 10.36 3.29 -3.94
CA LEU A 33 9.57 3.83 -2.85
C LEU A 33 8.71 2.74 -2.24
N VAL A 34 8.44 2.87 -0.94
CA VAL A 34 7.50 2.02 -0.23
C VAL A 34 6.34 2.88 0.27
N PHE A 35 5.13 2.34 0.18
CA PHE A 35 3.91 3.03 0.57
C PHE A 35 3.38 2.35 1.83
N ILE A 36 3.25 3.11 2.90
CA ILE A 36 2.87 2.55 4.19
C ILE A 36 1.43 2.89 4.50
N PHE A 37 0.60 1.87 4.66
CA PHE A 37 -0.83 2.00 4.87
C PHE A 37 -1.22 1.60 6.28
N GLU A 38 -2.27 2.23 6.79
CA GLU A 38 -2.89 1.81 8.03
C GLU A 38 -3.56 0.44 7.83
N LYS A 39 -3.25 -0.50 8.71
CA LYS A 39 -3.83 -1.84 8.64
C LYS A 39 -5.19 -1.82 9.34
N ASN A 40 -6.25 -1.99 8.58
CA ASN A 40 -7.63 -1.99 9.08
C ASN A 40 -8.49 -2.92 8.22
N ASP A 41 -9.77 -3.01 8.55
CA ASP A 41 -10.70 -3.89 7.83
C ASP A 41 -10.85 -3.49 6.36
N LEU A 42 -10.87 -2.19 6.10
CA LEU A 42 -10.99 -1.69 4.73
C LEU A 42 -9.78 -2.10 3.89
N LEU A 43 -8.57 -2.00 4.46
CA LEU A 43 -7.37 -2.45 3.77
C LEU A 43 -7.46 -3.95 3.44
N ASN A 44 -7.88 -4.75 4.41
CA ASN A 44 -8.02 -6.19 4.20
C ASN A 44 -9.03 -6.50 3.08
N ASP A 45 -10.14 -5.79 3.06
CA ASP A 45 -11.15 -5.96 2.00
C ASP A 45 -10.59 -5.57 0.64
N ASN A 46 -9.84 -4.48 0.57
CA ASN A 46 -9.24 -4.03 -0.68
C ASN A 46 -8.19 -5.02 -1.19
N LEU A 47 -7.40 -5.58 -0.28
CA LEU A 47 -6.41 -6.60 -0.66
C LEU A 47 -7.08 -7.85 -1.23
N LYS A 48 -8.22 -8.26 -0.67
CA LYS A 48 -8.98 -9.38 -1.21
C LYS A 48 -9.48 -9.11 -2.62
N LYS A 49 -9.91 -7.89 -2.89
CA LYS A 49 -10.36 -7.50 -4.23
C LYS A 49 -9.21 -7.52 -5.23
N TRP A 50 -8.02 -7.17 -4.79
CA TRP A 50 -6.83 -7.16 -5.64
C TRP A 50 -6.38 -8.57 -6.00
N ASN A 51 -6.51 -9.51 -5.09
CA ASN A 51 -6.05 -10.90 -5.25
C ASN A 51 -7.15 -11.79 -5.86
N LYS A 52 -7.65 -11.40 -7.00
CA LYS A 52 -8.66 -12.24 -7.69
C LYS A 52 -8.02 -13.36 -8.47
#